data_2cafcd737019d133d680614602fa3eea
#
_entry.id   2cafcd737019d133d680614602fa3eea
#
_cell.length_a   1.000
_cell.length_b   1.000
_cell.length_c   1.000
_cell.angle_alpha   90.00
_cell.angle_beta   90.00
_cell.angle_gamma   90.00
#
_symmetry.space_group_name_H-M   'P 1'
#
loop_
_entity.id
_entity.type
_entity.pdbx_description
1 polymer ?
#
loop_
_entity_poly.entity_id
_entity_poly.type
_entity_poly.pdbx_seq_one_letter_code
_entity_poly.pdbx_strand_id
1 'polypeptide(L)'
;LEPLFETDKKYYTKEEFESEPMLVIHLAKNEIYARHGYIFTNEDLYNYFMGCIWYSPTCDAADFDDSIFNEYEKANLEILADLDTY
;
A
#
# COMPACT_ATOMS: atom_id res chain seq x y z
N LEU A 1 2.82 -8.43 -11.49
CA LEU A 1 2.20 -7.12 -11.66
C LEU A 1 3.14 -6.00 -11.22
N GLU A 2 3.06 -4.89 -11.91
CA GLU A 2 3.78 -3.68 -11.52
C GLU A 2 3.05 -2.97 -10.38
N PRO A 3 3.76 -2.14 -9.59
CA PRO A 3 3.09 -1.30 -8.59
C PRO A 3 2.04 -0.39 -9.24
N LEU A 4 0.94 -0.17 -8.52
CA LEU A 4 -0.14 0.69 -9.03
C LEU A 4 0.26 2.17 -9.03
N PHE A 5 1.02 2.59 -8.02
CA PHE A 5 1.47 3.98 -7.88
C PHE A 5 2.89 4.01 -7.32
N GLU A 6 3.61 5.09 -7.63
CA GLU A 6 4.94 5.31 -7.08
C GLU A 6 4.87 6.05 -5.74
N THR A 7 4.12 5.49 -4.80
CA THR A 7 3.86 6.12 -3.51
C THR A 7 5.10 6.24 -2.62
N ASP A 8 6.18 5.58 -2.98
CA ASP A 8 7.48 5.67 -2.31
C ASP A 8 8.42 6.72 -2.90
N LYS A 9 8.02 7.35 -4.02
CA LYS A 9 8.92 8.21 -4.79
C LYS A 9 8.40 9.61 -5.04
N LYS A 10 7.09 9.82 -4.92
CA LYS A 10 6.50 11.15 -5.16
C LYS A 10 5.22 11.35 -4.38
N TYR A 11 4.83 12.61 -4.23
CA TYR A 11 3.56 12.99 -3.60
C TYR A 11 2.45 12.93 -4.65
N TYR A 12 1.34 12.31 -4.27
CA TYR A 12 0.10 12.33 -5.03
C TYR A 12 -0.89 13.28 -4.37
N THR A 13 -1.87 13.76 -5.12
CA THR A 13 -2.94 14.58 -4.57
C THR A 13 -4.12 13.68 -4.23
N LYS A 14 -4.99 14.18 -3.34
CA LYS A 14 -6.23 13.49 -3.00
C LYS A 14 -7.06 13.23 -4.26
N GLU A 15 -7.13 14.22 -5.16
CA GLU A 15 -7.92 14.14 -6.39
C GLU A 15 -7.43 13.02 -7.29
N GLU A 16 -6.13 12.81 -7.36
CA GLU A 16 -5.56 11.72 -8.17
C GLU A 16 -6.01 10.36 -7.67
N PHE A 17 -6.09 10.17 -6.35
CA PHE A 17 -6.56 8.93 -5.78
C PHE A 17 -8.08 8.80 -5.85
N GLU A 18 -8.82 9.89 -5.60
CA GLU A 18 -10.29 9.89 -5.59
C GLU A 18 -10.90 9.46 -6.92
N SER A 19 -10.21 9.71 -8.02
CA SER A 19 -10.69 9.33 -9.35
C SER A 19 -10.66 7.83 -9.59
N GLU A 20 -9.98 7.07 -8.73
CA GLU A 20 -9.85 5.62 -8.89
C GLU A 20 -11.00 4.87 -8.21
N PRO A 21 -11.33 3.66 -8.69
CA PRO A 21 -12.28 2.80 -7.98
C PRO A 21 -11.80 2.50 -6.56
N MET A 22 -12.76 2.26 -5.64
CA MET A 22 -12.43 2.02 -4.24
C MET A 22 -11.48 0.83 -4.05
N LEU A 23 -11.62 -0.22 -4.84
CA LEU A 23 -10.70 -1.36 -4.78
C LEU A 23 -9.27 -0.95 -5.08
N VAL A 24 -9.07 -0.07 -6.05
CA VAL A 24 -7.72 0.43 -6.41
C VAL A 24 -7.16 1.28 -5.27
N ILE A 25 -7.98 2.11 -4.63
CA ILE A 25 -7.57 2.90 -3.45
C ILE A 25 -7.13 1.96 -2.33
N HIS A 26 -7.92 0.92 -2.08
CA HIS A 26 -7.62 -0.08 -1.05
C HIS A 26 -6.28 -0.79 -1.32
N LEU A 27 -6.08 -1.21 -2.56
CA LEU A 27 -4.83 -1.87 -2.97
C LEU A 27 -3.65 -0.91 -2.91
N ALA A 28 -3.82 0.33 -3.34
CA ALA A 28 -2.75 1.34 -3.30
C ALA A 28 -2.31 1.63 -1.86
N LYS A 29 -3.26 1.71 -0.92
CA LYS A 29 -2.95 1.86 0.50
C LYS A 29 -2.10 0.69 1.00
N ASN A 30 -2.52 -0.51 0.70
CA ASN A 30 -1.84 -1.72 1.18
C ASN A 30 -0.52 -1.97 0.44
N GLU A 31 -0.38 -1.46 -0.78
CA GLU A 31 0.87 -1.52 -1.54
C GLU A 31 2.03 -0.86 -0.78
N ILE A 32 1.74 0.20 -0.03
CA ILE A 32 2.75 0.89 0.77
C ILE A 32 3.33 -0.05 1.82
N TYR A 33 2.49 -0.83 2.48
CA TYR A 33 2.93 -1.86 3.43
C TYR A 33 3.64 -3.02 2.72
N ALA A 34 3.07 -3.48 1.61
CA ALA A 34 3.62 -4.61 0.86
C ALA A 34 5.04 -4.35 0.38
N ARG A 35 5.34 -3.11 0.01
CA ARG A 35 6.68 -2.73 -0.48
C ARG A 35 7.75 -2.99 0.58
N HIS A 36 7.38 -3.00 1.85
CA HIS A 36 8.27 -3.25 2.97
C HIS A 36 8.15 -4.68 3.53
N GLY A 37 7.53 -5.58 2.77
CA GLY A 37 7.47 -6.99 3.13
C GLY A 37 6.41 -7.37 4.17
N TYR A 38 5.44 -6.49 4.42
CA TYR A 38 4.35 -6.76 5.36
C TYR A 38 3.59 -8.03 4.95
N ILE A 39 3.40 -8.94 5.89
CA ILE A 39 2.67 -10.18 5.65
C ILE A 39 1.20 -9.96 6.01
N PHE A 40 0.35 -9.96 5.00
CA PHE A 40 -1.08 -9.71 5.18
C PHE A 40 -1.77 -10.93 5.78
N THR A 41 -2.62 -10.71 6.79
CA THR A 41 -3.47 -11.75 7.35
C THR A 41 -4.76 -11.90 6.54
N ASN A 42 -5.15 -10.84 5.82
CA ASN A 42 -6.28 -10.92 4.89
C ASN A 42 -5.87 -11.74 3.68
N GLU A 43 -6.60 -12.82 3.40
CA GLU A 43 -6.23 -13.75 2.35
C GLU A 43 -6.26 -13.13 0.96
N ASP A 44 -7.24 -12.27 0.67
CA ASP A 44 -7.35 -11.63 -0.64
C ASP A 44 -6.18 -10.71 -0.90
N LEU A 45 -5.78 -9.92 0.10
CA LEU A 45 -4.62 -9.04 -0.03
C LEU A 45 -3.34 -9.85 -0.18
N TYR A 46 -3.18 -10.89 0.64
CA TYR A 46 -2.00 -11.75 0.55
C TYR A 46 -1.86 -12.36 -0.84
N ASN A 47 -2.96 -12.92 -1.37
CA ASN A 47 -2.94 -13.54 -2.68
C ASN A 47 -2.68 -12.54 -3.81
N TYR A 48 -3.25 -11.33 -3.70
CA TYR A 48 -2.99 -10.29 -4.68
C TYR A 48 -1.51 -9.94 -4.72
N PHE A 49 -0.90 -9.66 -3.56
CA PHE A 49 0.50 -9.25 -3.51
C PHE A 49 1.47 -10.38 -3.85
N MET A 50 1.10 -11.62 -3.55
CA MET A 50 1.92 -12.78 -3.97
C MET A 50 1.96 -12.91 -5.50
N GLY A 51 1.01 -12.32 -6.21
CA GLY A 51 1.05 -12.22 -7.67
C GLY A 51 1.96 -11.10 -8.18
N CYS A 52 2.50 -10.28 -7.29
CA CYS A 52 3.40 -9.18 -7.64
C CYS A 52 4.85 -9.65 -7.47
N ILE A 53 5.62 -9.57 -8.55
CA ILE A 53 6.99 -10.10 -8.56
C ILE A 53 7.90 -9.37 -7.56
N TRP A 54 7.59 -8.11 -7.27
CA TRP A 54 8.37 -7.27 -6.35
C TRP A 54 8.05 -7.51 -4.87
N TYR A 55 6.97 -8.23 -4.55
CA TYR A 55 6.56 -8.47 -3.17
C TYR A 55 7.35 -9.62 -2.57
N SER A 56 7.93 -9.38 -1.39
CA SER A 56 8.69 -10.39 -0.66
C SER A 56 8.22 -10.37 0.80
N PRO A 57 7.31 -11.28 1.21
CA PRO A 57 6.76 -11.27 2.56
C PRO A 57 7.84 -11.67 3.58
N THR A 58 8.20 -10.73 4.46
CA THR A 58 9.30 -10.90 5.39
C THR A 58 9.00 -10.45 6.81
N CYS A 59 7.90 -9.72 7.03
CA CYS A 59 7.64 -9.12 8.34
C CYS A 59 6.19 -9.33 8.76
N ASP A 60 5.99 -10.07 9.86
CA ASP A 60 4.66 -10.27 10.43
C ASP A 60 4.08 -8.93 10.93
N ALA A 61 2.73 -8.85 10.89
CA ALA A 61 2.03 -7.66 11.35
C ALA A 61 2.42 -7.24 12.77
N ALA A 62 2.66 -8.21 13.64
CA ALA A 62 3.02 -7.94 15.03
C ALA A 62 4.38 -7.27 15.19
N ASP A 63 5.28 -7.49 14.22
CA ASP A 63 6.66 -6.96 14.25
C ASP A 63 6.84 -5.74 13.35
N PHE A 64 5.83 -5.40 12.57
CA PHE A 64 5.95 -4.32 11.59
C PHE A 64 6.04 -2.97 12.28
N ASP A 65 7.05 -2.19 11.92
CA ASP A 65 7.27 -0.84 12.44
C ASP A 65 7.11 0.16 11.30
N ASP A 66 6.07 0.99 11.36
CA ASP A 66 5.75 1.95 10.31
C ASP A 66 6.72 3.14 10.25
N SER A 67 7.65 3.24 11.19
CA SER A 67 8.71 4.25 11.12
C SER A 67 9.64 4.04 9.92
N ILE A 68 9.55 2.86 9.28
CA ILE A 68 10.31 2.57 8.07
C ILE A 68 9.85 3.39 6.86
N PHE A 69 8.62 3.89 6.86
CA PHE A 69 8.08 4.65 5.74
C PHE A 69 8.83 5.97 5.55
N ASN A 70 9.12 6.30 4.29
CA ASN A 70 9.71 7.60 3.96
C ASN A 70 8.64 8.70 3.93
N GLU A 71 9.05 9.94 3.66
CA GLU A 71 8.14 11.09 3.66
C GLU A 71 7.02 10.98 2.64
N TYR A 72 7.31 10.41 1.45
CA TYR A 72 6.32 10.21 0.39
C TYR A 72 5.28 9.18 0.82
N GLU A 73 5.74 8.07 1.36
CA GLU A 73 4.87 7.00 1.83
C GLU A 73 3.94 7.45 2.95
N LYS A 74 4.47 8.20 3.91
CA LYS A 74 3.65 8.73 5.01
C LYS A 74 2.56 9.66 4.51
N ALA A 75 2.91 10.58 3.61
CA ALA A 75 1.94 11.54 3.07
C ALA A 75 0.86 10.85 2.25
N ASN A 76 1.25 9.93 1.36
CA ASN A 76 0.30 9.22 0.53
C ASN A 76 -0.59 8.28 1.34
N LEU A 77 -0.02 7.62 2.35
CA LEU A 77 -0.78 6.72 3.22
C LEU A 77 -1.87 7.47 3.98
N GLU A 78 -1.59 8.67 4.46
CA GLU A 78 -2.57 9.48 5.16
C GLU A 78 -3.78 9.77 4.27
N ILE A 79 -3.54 10.15 3.03
CA ILE A 79 -4.62 10.42 2.06
C ILE A 79 -5.40 9.15 1.76
N LEU A 80 -4.69 8.06 1.46
CA LEU A 80 -5.32 6.79 1.09
C LEU A 80 -6.13 6.21 2.24
N ALA A 81 -5.63 6.29 3.47
CA ALA A 81 -6.34 5.80 4.64
C ALA A 81 -7.66 6.55 4.88
N ASP A 82 -7.65 7.87 4.61
CA ASP A 82 -8.85 8.70 4.71
C ASP A 82 -9.90 8.32 3.65
N LEU A 83 -9.45 8.00 2.45
CA LEU A 83 -10.34 7.67 1.33
C LEU A 83 -10.84 6.23 1.36
N ASP A 84 -10.06 5.32 1.92
CA ASP A 84 -10.36 3.88 1.86
C ASP A 84 -11.52 3.50 2.78
N THR A 85 -12.63 3.11 2.16
CA THR A 85 -13.81 2.60 2.87
C THR A 85 -14.07 1.13 2.53
N TYR A 86 -13.13 0.50 1.84
CA TYR A 86 -13.24 -0.91 1.45
C TYR A 86 -13.17 -1.85 2.69
#